data_b9564aac65e6917946dadad5c779d3ea
#
_entry.id   b9564aac65e6917946dadad5c779d3ea
#
_cell.length_a   1.000
_cell.length_b   1.000
_cell.length_c   1.000
_cell.angle_alpha   90.00
_cell.angle_beta   90.00
_cell.angle_gamma   90.00
#
_symmetry.space_group_name_H-M   'P 1'
#
loop_
_entity.id
_entity.type
_entity.pdbx_description
1 polymer ?
#
loop_
_entity_poly.entity_id
_entity_poly.type
_entity_poly.pdbx_seq_one_letter_code
_entity_poly.pdbx_strand_id
1 'polypeptide(L)'
;REDEEGETYTVVVPIQSLSMVYGNLAAELNQEVSLEDKTNVQRIYMLAKYGVSVPGGNGLPPGQAMGDGSFSALMAEATRYIGYPYVWGGSSPDTSFDCSGYICWVYTRSGVYHLSRTTAQGIYDQCAIVSREEARPGDLVFFTGTYASAGAVSHVGIYVGGSRMLHCGSPIGYADLTSPYWNSHLYAFGRLATIPE
;
A
#
# COMPACT_ATOMS: atom_id res chain seq x y z
N ARG A 1 28.46 13.80 10.44
CA ARG A 1 28.78 14.44 11.74
C ARG A 1 30.15 15.11 11.64
N GLU A 2 30.32 16.17 12.35
CA GLU A 2 31.63 16.82 12.56
C GLU A 2 32.12 16.42 13.94
N ASP A 3 33.43 16.15 14.06
CA ASP A 3 34.08 15.93 15.35
C ASP A 3 34.50 17.25 15.99
N GLU A 4 35.13 17.20 17.16
CA GLU A 4 35.58 18.38 17.88
C GLU A 4 36.71 19.14 17.16
N GLU A 5 37.34 18.52 16.15
CA GLU A 5 38.38 19.11 15.30
C GLU A 5 37.82 19.65 13.99
N GLY A 6 36.53 19.54 13.74
CA GLY A 6 35.83 19.99 12.54
C GLY A 6 35.99 19.09 11.31
N GLU A 7 36.48 17.88 11.49
CA GLU A 7 36.54 16.91 10.40
C GLU A 7 35.20 16.22 10.18
N THR A 8 34.80 16.11 8.91
CA THR A 8 33.53 15.46 8.53
C THR A 8 33.73 13.97 8.36
N TYR A 9 32.98 13.17 9.09
CA TYR A 9 32.97 11.72 8.94
C TYR A 9 31.58 11.18 8.62
N THR A 10 31.54 10.12 7.83
CA THR A 10 30.31 9.43 7.48
C THR A 10 30.03 8.33 8.49
N VAL A 11 28.90 8.47 9.22
CA VAL A 11 28.41 7.41 10.10
C VAL A 11 27.40 6.58 9.34
N VAL A 12 27.73 5.34 9.05
CA VAL A 12 26.78 4.38 8.50
C VAL A 12 26.02 3.73 9.67
N VAL A 13 24.77 4.16 9.85
CA VAL A 13 23.87 3.55 10.80
C VAL A 13 23.06 2.47 10.07
N PRO A 14 23.16 1.18 10.43
CA PRO A 14 22.33 0.15 9.84
C PRO A 14 20.87 0.46 10.15
N ILE A 15 20.03 0.50 9.11
CA ILE A 15 18.59 0.71 9.28
C ILE A 15 18.00 -0.60 9.80
N GLN A 16 17.69 -0.62 11.09
CA GLN A 16 16.93 -1.71 11.70
C GLN A 16 15.46 -1.62 11.28
N SER A 17 14.76 -2.76 11.24
CA SER A 17 13.32 -2.74 11.05
C SER A 17 12.64 -2.01 12.22
N LEU A 18 11.54 -1.30 11.96
CA LEU A 18 10.81 -0.59 13.01
C LEU A 18 10.37 -1.53 14.15
N SER A 19 10.02 -2.78 13.84
CA SER A 19 9.67 -3.78 14.86
C SER A 19 10.83 -4.11 15.81
N MET A 20 12.07 -4.17 15.29
CA MET A 20 13.26 -4.34 16.14
C MET A 20 13.51 -3.12 17.00
N VAL A 21 13.33 -1.92 16.45
CA VAL A 21 13.49 -0.66 17.20
C VAL A 21 12.47 -0.59 18.34
N TYR A 22 11.20 -0.93 18.08
CA TYR A 22 10.17 -0.97 19.11
C TYR A 22 10.47 -2.03 20.20
N GLY A 23 10.93 -3.21 19.78
CA GLY A 23 11.28 -4.27 20.73
C GLY A 23 12.44 -3.86 21.67
N ASN A 24 13.49 -3.26 21.11
CA ASN A 24 14.63 -2.78 21.89
C ASN A 24 14.21 -1.64 22.84
N LEU A 25 13.40 -0.68 22.35
CA LEU A 25 12.91 0.44 23.16
C LEU A 25 12.03 -0.04 24.30
N ALA A 26 11.10 -0.98 24.03
CA ALA A 26 10.25 -1.57 25.06
C ALA A 26 11.06 -2.31 26.13
N ALA A 27 12.12 -3.01 25.73
CA ALA A 27 13.02 -3.72 26.66
C ALA A 27 13.83 -2.74 27.53
N GLU A 28 14.37 -1.67 26.95
CA GLU A 28 15.16 -0.67 27.69
C GLU A 28 14.30 0.15 28.66
N LEU A 29 13.09 0.50 28.26
CA LEU A 29 12.17 1.29 29.10
C LEU A 29 11.37 0.43 30.07
N ASN A 30 11.43 -0.89 29.96
CA ASN A 30 10.54 -1.83 30.67
C ASN A 30 9.06 -1.45 30.58
N GLN A 31 8.65 -0.94 29.41
CA GLN A 31 7.31 -0.46 29.11
C GLN A 31 6.95 -0.74 27.66
N GLU A 32 5.71 -1.12 27.39
CA GLU A 32 5.24 -1.27 26.01
C GLU A 32 5.16 0.09 25.30
N VAL A 33 5.68 0.14 24.07
CA VAL A 33 5.55 1.33 23.22
C VAL A 33 4.09 1.48 22.79
N SER A 34 3.51 2.62 23.10
CA SER A 34 2.10 2.88 22.78
C SER A 34 1.84 2.86 21.26
N LEU A 35 0.58 2.66 20.88
CA LEU A 35 0.18 2.68 19.49
C LEU A 35 0.38 4.05 18.84
N GLU A 36 0.16 5.12 19.60
CA GLU A 36 0.38 6.49 19.18
C GLU A 36 1.87 6.75 18.90
N ASP A 37 2.75 6.28 19.79
CA ASP A 37 4.20 6.40 19.61
C ASP A 37 4.68 5.64 18.38
N LYS A 38 4.19 4.41 18.16
CA LYS A 38 4.49 3.61 16.97
C LYS A 38 4.08 4.35 15.69
N THR A 39 2.89 4.96 15.70
CA THR A 39 2.39 5.74 14.56
C THR A 39 3.25 6.99 14.30
N ASN A 40 3.64 7.70 15.35
CA ASN A 40 4.45 8.91 15.24
C ASN A 40 5.87 8.58 14.74
N VAL A 41 6.49 7.52 15.26
CA VAL A 41 7.81 7.05 14.80
C VAL A 41 7.75 6.60 13.35
N GLN A 42 6.71 5.89 12.95
CA GLN A 42 6.50 5.49 11.55
C GLN A 42 6.41 6.70 10.62
N ARG A 43 5.65 7.73 11.00
CA ARG A 43 5.55 8.98 10.23
C ARG A 43 6.92 9.65 10.07
N ILE A 44 7.69 9.74 11.15
CA ILE A 44 9.04 10.32 11.12
C ILE A 44 9.96 9.46 10.25
N TYR A 45 9.90 8.13 10.38
CA TYR A 45 10.69 7.20 9.58
C TYR A 45 10.39 7.33 8.08
N MET A 46 9.11 7.38 7.70
CA MET A 46 8.69 7.52 6.30
C MET A 46 9.12 8.88 5.73
N LEU A 47 8.99 9.95 6.51
CA LEU A 47 9.46 11.27 6.12
C LEU A 47 10.99 11.29 5.93
N ALA A 48 11.73 10.73 6.89
CA ALA A 48 13.20 10.73 6.86
C ALA A 48 13.77 9.85 5.73
N LYS A 49 13.16 8.67 5.52
CA LYS A 49 13.66 7.69 4.54
C LYS A 49 13.22 7.99 3.11
N TYR A 50 12.01 8.48 2.92
CA TYR A 50 11.38 8.58 1.61
C TYR A 50 10.91 10.01 1.26
N GLY A 51 11.03 10.96 2.18
CA GLY A 51 10.52 12.33 1.98
C GLY A 51 8.98 12.42 1.95
N VAL A 52 8.28 11.39 2.45
CA VAL A 52 6.83 11.30 2.38
C VAL A 52 6.19 11.73 3.70
N SER A 53 5.28 12.71 3.63
CA SER A 53 4.45 13.10 4.77
C SER A 53 3.23 12.17 4.86
N VAL A 54 3.18 11.36 5.91
CA VAL A 54 2.09 10.42 6.15
C VAL A 54 0.99 11.11 6.94
N PRO A 55 -0.26 11.16 6.46
CA PRO A 55 -1.40 11.60 7.27
C PRO A 55 -1.53 10.72 8.52
N GLY A 56 -1.93 11.30 9.66
CA GLY A 56 -2.06 10.57 10.93
C GLY A 56 -2.97 9.35 10.80
N GLY A 57 -2.38 8.17 10.80
CA GLY A 57 -3.09 6.90 10.80
C GLY A 57 -3.26 6.40 12.24
N ASN A 58 -4.45 5.97 12.61
CA ASN A 58 -4.64 5.18 13.83
C ASN A 58 -4.01 3.81 13.59
N GLY A 59 -2.84 3.57 14.16
CA GLY A 59 -2.08 2.33 14.00
C GLY A 59 -2.83 1.13 14.57
N LEU A 60 -3.71 0.51 13.80
CA LEU A 60 -4.43 -0.69 14.19
C LEU A 60 -3.72 -1.95 13.68
N PRO A 61 -3.86 -3.06 14.39
CA PRO A 61 -3.21 -4.30 14.05
C PRO A 61 -3.46 -4.72 12.60
N PRO A 62 -2.47 -5.32 11.91
CA PRO A 62 -2.67 -5.89 10.58
C PRO A 62 -3.86 -6.86 10.55
N GLY A 63 -4.67 -6.79 9.49
CA GLY A 63 -5.76 -7.75 9.26
C GLY A 63 -7.09 -7.44 9.96
N GLN A 64 -7.18 -6.42 10.80
CA GLN A 64 -8.46 -6.02 11.39
C GLN A 64 -9.20 -5.04 10.47
N ALA A 65 -10.42 -5.36 10.08
CA ALA A 65 -11.30 -4.46 9.35
C ALA A 65 -11.66 -3.24 10.23
N MET A 66 -11.65 -2.08 9.62
CA MET A 66 -11.93 -0.79 10.27
C MET A 66 -13.10 -0.06 9.61
N GLY A 67 -13.29 -0.33 8.34
CA GLY A 67 -14.36 0.24 7.54
C GLY A 67 -15.61 -0.66 7.55
N ASP A 68 -16.69 -0.09 7.06
CA ASP A 68 -17.99 -0.73 6.90
C ASP A 68 -18.15 -1.50 5.58
N GLY A 69 -17.09 -1.60 4.79
CA GLY A 69 -17.09 -2.25 3.48
C GLY A 69 -17.61 -1.38 2.34
N SER A 70 -17.89 -0.09 2.60
CA SER A 70 -18.31 0.85 1.56
C SER A 70 -17.15 1.31 0.68
N PHE A 71 -17.46 1.87 -0.50
CA PHE A 71 -16.47 2.51 -1.36
C PHE A 71 -15.81 3.69 -0.66
N SER A 72 -16.56 4.44 0.15
CA SER A 72 -16.02 5.52 0.97
C SER A 72 -14.96 5.02 1.96
N ALA A 73 -15.22 3.89 2.65
CA ALA A 73 -14.26 3.28 3.55
C ALA A 73 -13.02 2.77 2.81
N LEU A 74 -13.19 2.16 1.61
CA LEU A 74 -12.09 1.74 0.76
C LEU A 74 -11.19 2.90 0.39
N MET A 75 -11.78 4.00 -0.10
CA MET A 75 -11.02 5.18 -0.50
C MET A 75 -10.39 5.91 0.68
N ALA A 76 -11.09 5.98 1.82
CA ALA A 76 -10.54 6.56 3.04
C ALA A 76 -9.29 5.81 3.50
N GLU A 77 -9.26 4.48 3.44
CA GLU A 77 -8.08 3.70 3.75
C GLU A 77 -7.00 3.82 2.66
N ALA A 78 -7.37 3.67 1.40
CA ALA A 78 -6.42 3.66 0.28
C ALA A 78 -5.67 4.99 0.12
N THR A 79 -6.36 6.12 0.25
CA THR A 79 -5.74 7.45 0.06
C THR A 79 -4.77 7.86 1.16
N ARG A 80 -4.78 7.18 2.31
CA ARG A 80 -3.82 7.41 3.41
C ARG A 80 -2.38 7.17 3.00
N TYR A 81 -2.16 6.33 2.00
CA TYR A 81 -0.83 5.91 1.58
C TYR A 81 -0.36 6.59 0.29
N ILE A 82 -1.11 7.56 -0.25
CA ILE A 82 -0.67 8.35 -1.41
C ILE A 82 0.68 8.99 -1.11
N GLY A 83 1.63 8.83 -2.04
CA GLY A 83 3.00 9.30 -1.90
C GLY A 83 3.97 8.26 -1.32
N TYR A 84 3.50 7.13 -0.78
CA TYR A 84 4.38 6.05 -0.34
C TYR A 84 5.14 5.47 -1.53
N PRO A 85 6.44 5.14 -1.36
CA PRO A 85 7.24 4.54 -2.42
C PRO A 85 6.80 3.10 -2.67
N TYR A 86 7.01 2.62 -3.90
CA TYR A 86 6.91 1.20 -4.22
C TYR A 86 8.06 0.43 -3.56
N VAL A 87 7.74 -0.63 -2.83
CA VAL A 87 8.73 -1.54 -2.24
C VAL A 87 8.35 -2.97 -2.58
N TRP A 88 9.19 -3.66 -3.33
CA TRP A 88 8.97 -5.05 -3.72
C TRP A 88 8.77 -5.96 -2.51
N GLY A 89 7.66 -6.72 -2.50
CA GLY A 89 7.28 -7.57 -1.37
C GLY A 89 6.68 -6.82 -0.18
N GLY A 90 6.64 -5.49 -0.20
CA GLY A 90 6.02 -4.67 0.83
C GLY A 90 4.53 -4.94 0.96
N SER A 91 4.01 -4.96 2.19
CA SER A 91 2.63 -5.37 2.46
C SER A 91 1.99 -4.68 3.66
N SER A 92 2.64 -3.69 4.23
CA SER A 92 2.14 -2.92 5.37
C SER A 92 2.68 -1.50 5.34
N PRO A 93 2.07 -0.56 6.09
CA PRO A 93 2.63 0.79 6.23
C PRO A 93 4.07 0.81 6.73
N ASP A 94 4.49 -0.16 7.55
CA ASP A 94 5.85 -0.24 8.09
C ASP A 94 6.91 -0.57 7.03
N THR A 95 6.52 -1.35 6.02
CA THR A 95 7.41 -1.79 4.94
C THR A 95 7.23 -0.98 3.66
N SER A 96 6.18 -0.13 3.59
CA SER A 96 5.56 0.31 2.37
C SER A 96 4.95 -0.89 1.61
N PHE A 97 4.63 -0.74 0.34
CA PHE A 97 3.82 -1.71 -0.40
C PHE A 97 4.41 -2.02 -1.77
N ASP A 98 4.16 -3.24 -2.26
CA ASP A 98 4.07 -3.50 -3.68
C ASP A 98 2.59 -3.39 -4.16
N CYS A 99 2.34 -3.58 -5.45
CA CYS A 99 1.00 -3.42 -6.02
C CYS A 99 -0.03 -4.32 -5.35
N SER A 100 0.28 -5.59 -5.17
CA SER A 100 -0.62 -6.58 -4.57
C SER A 100 -0.71 -6.46 -3.05
N GLY A 101 0.38 -6.13 -2.38
CA GLY A 101 0.39 -5.87 -0.94
C GLY A 101 -0.48 -4.68 -0.56
N TYR A 102 -0.44 -3.63 -1.36
CA TYR A 102 -1.32 -2.48 -1.20
C TYR A 102 -2.80 -2.86 -1.31
N ILE A 103 -3.19 -3.60 -2.33
CA ILE A 103 -4.57 -4.05 -2.50
C ILE A 103 -5.01 -4.98 -1.37
N CYS A 104 -4.18 -5.97 -1.00
CA CYS A 104 -4.48 -6.87 0.11
C CYS A 104 -4.72 -6.09 1.41
N TRP A 105 -3.91 -5.10 1.68
CA TRP A 105 -4.03 -4.26 2.86
C TRP A 105 -5.32 -3.44 2.86
N VAL A 106 -5.54 -2.63 1.81
CA VAL A 106 -6.65 -1.65 1.82
C VAL A 106 -8.02 -2.33 1.74
N TYR A 107 -8.17 -3.43 1.01
CA TYR A 107 -9.43 -4.17 0.94
C TYR A 107 -9.78 -4.84 2.27
N THR A 108 -8.79 -5.44 2.94
CA THR A 108 -8.98 -6.03 4.27
C THR A 108 -9.31 -4.97 5.31
N ARG A 109 -8.57 -3.87 5.32
CA ARG A 109 -8.74 -2.79 6.31
C ARG A 109 -10.05 -2.01 6.15
N SER A 110 -10.48 -1.80 4.93
CA SER A 110 -11.77 -1.15 4.65
C SER A 110 -13.00 -2.02 4.94
N GLY A 111 -12.81 -3.32 5.15
CA GLY A 111 -13.90 -4.27 5.35
C GLY A 111 -14.60 -4.70 4.07
N VAL A 112 -14.13 -4.26 2.89
CA VAL A 112 -14.72 -4.64 1.59
C VAL A 112 -14.57 -6.13 1.33
N TYR A 113 -13.35 -6.65 1.53
CA TYR A 113 -13.05 -8.06 1.31
C TYR A 113 -11.81 -8.47 2.10
N HIS A 114 -11.88 -9.57 2.84
CA HIS A 114 -10.71 -10.12 3.52
C HIS A 114 -9.78 -10.78 2.52
N LEU A 115 -8.70 -10.11 2.18
CA LEU A 115 -7.73 -10.53 1.17
C LEU A 115 -6.40 -10.86 1.83
N SER A 116 -6.11 -12.15 2.00
CA SER A 116 -4.79 -12.59 2.48
C SER A 116 -3.69 -12.17 1.51
N ARG A 117 -2.47 -11.95 2.02
CA ARG A 117 -1.33 -11.55 1.19
C ARG A 117 -1.09 -12.53 0.06
N THR A 118 -1.19 -12.05 -1.17
CA THR A 118 -0.96 -12.83 -2.40
C THR A 118 -0.38 -11.94 -3.50
N THR A 119 -0.14 -12.49 -4.68
CA THR A 119 0.34 -11.77 -5.86
C THR A 119 -0.81 -11.09 -6.61
N ALA A 120 -0.51 -10.21 -7.57
CA ALA A 120 -1.53 -9.63 -8.44
C ALA A 120 -2.31 -10.71 -9.21
N GLN A 121 -1.64 -11.78 -9.67
CA GLN A 121 -2.29 -12.95 -10.26
C GLN A 121 -3.22 -13.64 -9.26
N GLY A 122 -2.77 -13.88 -8.03
CA GLY A 122 -3.59 -14.54 -7.01
C GLY A 122 -4.79 -13.70 -6.54
N ILE A 123 -4.75 -12.37 -6.70
CA ILE A 123 -5.91 -11.50 -6.53
C ILE A 123 -6.88 -11.67 -7.70
N TYR A 124 -6.35 -11.64 -8.93
CA TYR A 124 -7.13 -11.84 -10.15
C TYR A 124 -7.91 -13.15 -10.14
N ASP A 125 -7.28 -14.24 -9.71
CA ASP A 125 -7.87 -15.57 -9.64
C ASP A 125 -9.06 -15.67 -8.65
N GLN A 126 -9.22 -14.69 -7.75
CA GLN A 126 -10.33 -14.60 -6.80
C GLN A 126 -11.46 -13.68 -7.28
N CYS A 127 -11.28 -12.97 -8.40
CA CYS A 127 -12.26 -12.02 -8.90
C CYS A 127 -13.28 -12.64 -9.85
N ALA A 128 -14.51 -12.16 -9.80
CA ALA A 128 -15.41 -12.23 -10.93
C ALA A 128 -14.97 -11.22 -12.00
N ILE A 129 -14.72 -11.69 -13.22
CA ILE A 129 -14.31 -10.81 -14.32
C ILE A 129 -15.50 -10.02 -14.81
N VAL A 130 -15.33 -8.72 -14.98
CA VAL A 130 -16.36 -7.78 -15.48
C VAL A 130 -15.85 -7.08 -16.74
N SER A 131 -16.76 -6.68 -17.61
CA SER A 131 -16.38 -5.87 -18.76
C SER A 131 -15.99 -4.45 -18.33
N ARG A 132 -15.30 -3.74 -19.20
CA ARG A 132 -14.91 -2.34 -18.93
C ARG A 132 -16.13 -1.44 -18.72
N GLU A 133 -17.21 -1.71 -19.44
CA GLU A 133 -18.47 -0.97 -19.39
C GLU A 133 -19.25 -1.22 -18.10
N GLU A 134 -19.07 -2.41 -17.51
CA GLU A 134 -19.71 -2.82 -16.25
C GLU A 134 -18.84 -2.51 -15.03
N ALA A 135 -17.60 -2.09 -15.25
CA ALA A 135 -16.67 -1.75 -14.17
C ALA A 135 -17.17 -0.55 -13.36
N ARG A 136 -17.16 -0.69 -12.04
CA ARG A 136 -17.63 0.31 -11.08
C ARG A 136 -16.49 0.74 -10.16
N PRO A 137 -16.56 1.95 -9.59
CA PRO A 137 -15.62 2.35 -8.55
C PRO A 137 -15.55 1.30 -7.42
N GLY A 138 -14.33 0.90 -7.07
CA GLY A 138 -14.08 -0.19 -6.13
C GLY A 138 -13.87 -1.57 -6.78
N ASP A 139 -14.06 -1.73 -8.09
CA ASP A 139 -13.52 -2.89 -8.80
C ASP A 139 -12.01 -2.78 -8.94
N LEU A 140 -11.36 -3.88 -9.25
CA LEU A 140 -9.93 -3.91 -9.53
C LEU A 140 -9.66 -3.85 -11.03
N VAL A 141 -8.56 -3.21 -11.40
CA VAL A 141 -8.04 -3.21 -12.76
C VAL A 141 -6.69 -3.91 -12.78
N PHE A 142 -6.51 -4.81 -13.73
CA PHE A 142 -5.36 -5.69 -13.85
C PHE A 142 -4.59 -5.42 -15.13
N PHE A 143 -3.27 -5.61 -15.06
CA PHE A 143 -2.35 -5.34 -16.17
C PHE A 143 -1.40 -6.51 -16.39
N THR A 144 -0.95 -6.65 -17.63
CA THR A 144 0.03 -7.65 -18.07
C THR A 144 1.31 -6.98 -18.54
N GLY A 145 2.44 -7.68 -18.45
CA GLY A 145 3.70 -7.24 -19.04
C GLY A 145 4.32 -5.98 -18.43
N THR A 146 3.88 -5.53 -17.25
CA THR A 146 4.48 -4.37 -16.56
C THR A 146 5.86 -4.72 -15.96
N TYR A 147 6.10 -5.99 -15.69
CA TYR A 147 7.39 -6.61 -15.38
C TYR A 147 7.33 -8.11 -15.72
N ALA A 148 8.48 -8.80 -15.72
CA ALA A 148 8.53 -10.24 -15.92
C ALA A 148 7.92 -10.97 -14.72
N SER A 149 6.68 -11.46 -14.87
CA SER A 149 5.93 -12.22 -13.86
C SER A 149 5.72 -13.66 -14.31
N ALA A 150 5.53 -14.57 -13.36
CA ALA A 150 5.24 -15.98 -13.66
C ALA A 150 3.80 -16.18 -14.21
N GLY A 151 2.86 -15.28 -13.89
CA GLY A 151 1.49 -15.29 -14.37
C GLY A 151 1.22 -14.25 -15.46
N ALA A 152 0.03 -14.28 -16.05
CA ALA A 152 -0.41 -13.30 -17.03
C ALA A 152 -0.56 -11.90 -16.43
N VAL A 153 -0.97 -11.83 -15.14
CA VAL A 153 -1.17 -10.57 -14.43
C VAL A 153 0.09 -10.17 -13.69
N SER A 154 0.60 -8.98 -13.99
CA SER A 154 1.80 -8.42 -13.36
C SER A 154 1.54 -7.22 -12.47
N HIS A 155 0.39 -6.54 -12.59
CA HIS A 155 0.07 -5.37 -11.78
C HIS A 155 -1.43 -5.25 -11.52
N VAL A 156 -1.80 -4.53 -10.45
CA VAL A 156 -3.18 -4.32 -10.03
C VAL A 156 -3.37 -2.94 -9.43
N GLY A 157 -4.54 -2.34 -9.67
CA GLY A 157 -4.98 -1.09 -9.06
C GLY A 157 -6.48 -1.10 -8.74
N ILE A 158 -6.93 -0.11 -7.97
CA ILE A 158 -8.35 0.13 -7.66
C ILE A 158 -8.93 1.01 -8.76
N TYR A 159 -9.94 0.55 -9.45
CA TYR A 159 -10.69 1.40 -10.37
C TYR A 159 -11.54 2.40 -9.57
N VAL A 160 -11.38 3.68 -9.87
CA VAL A 160 -12.05 4.76 -9.14
C VAL A 160 -13.08 5.50 -10.01
N GLY A 161 -13.38 4.96 -11.20
CA GLY A 161 -14.27 5.62 -12.17
C GLY A 161 -13.54 6.60 -13.08
N GLY A 162 -14.23 7.12 -14.10
CA GLY A 162 -13.70 8.14 -15.01
C GLY A 162 -12.40 7.75 -15.72
N SER A 163 -12.23 6.47 -16.05
CA SER A 163 -10.99 5.92 -16.63
C SER A 163 -9.74 6.15 -15.76
N ARG A 164 -9.87 6.17 -14.44
CA ARG A 164 -8.77 6.37 -13.50
C ARG A 164 -8.66 5.19 -12.54
N MET A 165 -7.46 4.97 -12.05
CA MET A 165 -7.17 4.04 -10.97
C MET A 165 -6.35 4.70 -9.87
N LEU A 166 -6.45 4.18 -8.65
CA LEU A 166 -5.49 4.39 -7.57
C LEU A 166 -4.67 3.12 -7.41
N HIS A 167 -3.35 3.22 -7.50
CA HIS A 167 -2.48 2.05 -7.47
C HIS A 167 -1.16 2.30 -6.73
N CYS A 168 -0.51 1.22 -6.34
CA CYS A 168 0.86 1.29 -5.85
C CYS A 168 1.81 1.36 -7.05
N GLY A 169 2.03 2.58 -7.52
CA GLY A 169 3.11 2.94 -8.43
C GLY A 169 4.35 3.37 -7.67
N SER A 170 5.18 4.21 -8.27
CA SER A 170 6.34 4.81 -7.62
C SER A 170 6.28 6.34 -7.80
N PRO A 171 5.59 7.03 -6.88
CA PRO A 171 4.90 6.60 -5.66
C PRO A 171 3.47 6.08 -5.87
N ILE A 172 2.81 5.65 -4.76
CA ILE A 172 1.36 5.38 -4.74
C ILE A 172 0.61 6.64 -5.16
N GLY A 173 -0.30 6.49 -6.11
CA GLY A 173 -1.05 7.62 -6.65
C GLY A 173 -2.07 7.24 -7.70
N TYR A 174 -2.72 8.25 -8.24
CA TYR A 174 -3.68 8.08 -9.31
C TYR A 174 -3.00 7.98 -10.68
N ALA A 175 -3.55 7.15 -11.55
CA ALA A 175 -3.13 7.04 -12.94
C ALA A 175 -4.32 7.02 -13.88
N ASP A 176 -4.10 7.50 -15.10
CA ASP A 176 -5.09 7.54 -16.19
C ASP A 176 -4.95 6.26 -17.05
N LEU A 177 -6.04 5.49 -17.11
CA LEU A 177 -6.12 4.24 -17.88
C LEU A 177 -6.14 4.48 -19.40
N THR A 178 -6.37 5.71 -19.85
CA THR A 178 -6.33 6.08 -21.27
C THR A 178 -4.92 6.42 -21.73
N SER A 179 -3.98 6.60 -20.83
CA SER A 179 -2.58 6.83 -21.18
C SER A 179 -2.02 5.66 -22.02
N PRO A 180 -1.13 5.90 -23.00
CA PRO A 180 -0.63 4.87 -23.88
C PRO A 180 -0.06 3.66 -23.14
N TYR A 181 0.69 3.90 -22.06
CA TYR A 181 1.29 2.84 -21.24
C TYR A 181 0.21 1.95 -20.60
N TRP A 182 -0.68 2.53 -19.78
CA TRP A 182 -1.68 1.74 -19.08
C TRP A 182 -2.68 1.09 -20.02
N ASN A 183 -3.08 1.78 -21.08
CA ASN A 183 -4.01 1.22 -22.05
C ASN A 183 -3.42 0.01 -22.80
N SER A 184 -2.12 0.03 -23.13
CA SER A 184 -1.47 -1.09 -23.82
C SER A 184 -1.21 -2.31 -22.93
N HIS A 185 -1.16 -2.11 -21.61
CA HIS A 185 -0.94 -3.18 -20.63
C HIS A 185 -2.23 -3.65 -19.96
N LEU A 186 -3.38 -3.02 -20.25
CA LEU A 186 -4.66 -3.37 -19.64
C LEU A 186 -5.01 -4.82 -19.97
N TYR A 187 -5.28 -5.62 -18.94
CA TYR A 187 -5.59 -7.03 -19.06
C TYR A 187 -7.07 -7.31 -18.80
N ALA A 188 -7.59 -6.87 -17.64
CA ALA A 188 -8.97 -7.15 -17.24
C ALA A 188 -9.45 -6.19 -16.15
N PHE A 189 -10.77 -6.16 -15.95
CA PHE A 189 -11.39 -5.66 -14.72
C PHE A 189 -11.94 -6.84 -13.93
N GLY A 190 -11.92 -6.73 -12.60
CA GLY A 190 -12.41 -7.81 -11.73
C GLY A 190 -13.04 -7.28 -10.45
N ARG A 191 -14.02 -8.02 -9.95
CA ARG A 191 -14.79 -7.68 -8.75
C ARG A 191 -14.62 -8.75 -7.69
N LEU A 192 -14.17 -8.35 -6.49
CA LEU A 192 -14.04 -9.23 -5.33
C LEU A 192 -15.34 -9.33 -4.53
N ALA A 193 -16.09 -8.22 -4.44
CA ALA A 193 -17.36 -8.15 -3.72
C ALA A 193 -18.23 -7.04 -4.31
N THR A 194 -19.53 -7.11 -4.05
CA THR A 194 -20.42 -5.96 -4.32
C THR A 194 -20.20 -4.96 -3.20
N ILE A 195 -19.69 -3.78 -3.57
CA ILE A 195 -19.39 -2.70 -2.63
C ILE A 195 -20.61 -1.78 -2.56
N PRO A 196 -21.19 -1.53 -1.36
CA PRO A 196 -22.23 -0.55 -1.19
C PRO A 196 -21.75 0.87 -1.56
N GLU A 197 -22.66 1.68 -2.13
CA GLU A 197 -22.41 3.08 -2.44
C GLU A 197 -22.23 3.95 -1.20
#